data_4904c6abc74bbb8b67abb2fcade09049
#
_entry.id   4904c6abc74bbb8b67abb2fcade09049
#
_cell.length_a   1.000
_cell.length_b   1.000
_cell.length_c   1.000
_cell.angle_alpha   90.00
_cell.angle_beta   90.00
_cell.angle_gamma   90.00
#
_symmetry.space_group_name_H-M   'P 1'
#
loop_
_entity.id
_entity.type
_entity.pdbx_description
1 polymer ?
#
loop_
_entity_poly.entity_id
_entity_poly.type
_entity_poly.pdbx_seq_one_letter_code
_entity_poly.pdbx_strand_id
1 'polypeptide(L)'
;MSSHIQIFDTTLRDGEQTPGVNFTFDERLRIALQLEKWGVDVIEAGFPASSTGSFKSVQAIAQTLTTTAVCGLARCKKSDIDAVYEATKDAAKPVVHVFIATSPIHLEHKLKMSQEDVLASIKEHVTYAKQLFDVVQFSPEDATRTELPFLVKCVQTAVDAGATVINIPDTVGYSYHDEYAHIFKTLTESVTSSNEIIYSAHCHDDLGMAVSNSLAAIEGGARRIEGTVNGIGERAGNAALEEVALALYVRNDHYGAQTALNLEETKKTSDLISRYAGIRVPRNKAIVGQNAFSHESGIHQDGVLKHRETYEIMTPQLVGVSTTELPLGKLSGKHAFSEKLKALGYNIDKEAQIDLFKQFKTIADKKKSVSDRDIHAIIQGSEHEHQALYKLETLQLQYVSSGLQSAVVVVKDKEGHIYQDSSIGTGSIVAIYNAVDRIFQKETELIDYRINSVTEGTDAQAEVPVNLLIEGKTVNGFGIDHDILQASCKAYVEAHAKFAAENVEKVGN
;
A
#
# COMPACT_ATOMS: atom_id res chain seq x y z
N MET A 1 -3.80 28.77 11.85
CA MET A 1 -3.54 27.37 12.26
C MET A 1 -4.27 26.48 11.26
N SER A 2 -3.64 25.41 10.77
CA SER A 2 -4.31 24.45 9.88
C SER A 2 -5.43 23.73 10.63
N SER A 3 -6.59 23.54 9.99
CA SER A 3 -7.70 22.81 10.61
C SER A 3 -7.41 21.30 10.58
N HIS A 4 -7.77 20.58 11.66
CA HIS A 4 -7.65 19.13 11.70
C HIS A 4 -8.83 18.48 10.96
N ILE A 5 -8.53 17.59 10.02
CA ILE A 5 -9.50 16.72 9.37
C ILE A 5 -9.36 15.33 9.97
N GLN A 6 -10.42 14.86 10.60
CA GLN A 6 -10.46 13.50 11.16
C GLN A 6 -10.56 12.46 10.04
N ILE A 7 -9.82 11.38 10.19
CA ILE A 7 -9.89 10.22 9.30
C ILE A 7 -10.67 9.10 9.99
N PHE A 8 -11.78 8.72 9.35
CA PHE A 8 -12.63 7.60 9.73
C PHE A 8 -12.38 6.45 8.75
N ASP A 9 -11.69 5.42 9.20
CA ASP A 9 -11.40 4.25 8.38
C ASP A 9 -12.54 3.23 8.45
N THR A 10 -13.07 2.87 7.30
CA THR A 10 -14.11 1.84 7.16
C THR A 10 -13.63 0.57 6.43
N THR A 11 -12.31 0.35 6.36
CA THR A 11 -11.70 -0.84 5.69
C THR A 11 -12.25 -2.15 6.25
N LEU A 12 -12.48 -2.22 7.59
CA LEU A 12 -13.00 -3.42 8.27
C LEU A 12 -14.53 -3.58 8.19
N ARG A 13 -15.25 -2.60 7.65
CA ARG A 13 -16.70 -2.69 7.44
C ARG A 13 -17.04 -2.61 5.95
N ASP A 14 -16.95 -1.43 5.33
CA ASP A 14 -17.27 -1.23 3.90
C ASP A 14 -16.21 -1.88 2.99
N GLY A 15 -14.94 -1.76 3.36
CA GLY A 15 -13.84 -2.41 2.65
C GLY A 15 -13.99 -3.92 2.58
N GLU A 16 -14.49 -4.57 3.62
CA GLU A 16 -14.74 -6.01 3.62
C GLU A 16 -15.96 -6.40 2.76
N GLN A 17 -16.81 -5.46 2.38
CA GLN A 17 -17.91 -5.70 1.45
C GLN A 17 -17.46 -5.80 -0.01
N THR A 18 -16.18 -5.63 -0.28
CA THR A 18 -15.62 -5.91 -1.61
C THR A 18 -15.86 -7.37 -1.99
N PRO A 19 -16.43 -7.67 -3.16
CA PRO A 19 -16.63 -9.05 -3.60
C PRO A 19 -15.34 -9.88 -3.55
N GLY A 20 -15.38 -10.98 -2.80
CA GLY A 20 -14.23 -11.89 -2.62
C GLY A 20 -13.30 -11.55 -1.47
N VAL A 21 -13.52 -10.46 -0.73
CA VAL A 21 -12.78 -10.13 0.50
C VAL A 21 -13.49 -10.72 1.71
N ASN A 22 -12.72 -11.34 2.59
CA ASN A 22 -13.20 -11.84 3.87
C ASN A 22 -12.00 -11.94 4.82
N PHE A 23 -11.92 -11.03 5.77
CA PHE A 23 -10.83 -11.03 6.74
C PHE A 23 -11.13 -12.00 7.88
N THR A 24 -10.15 -12.83 8.22
CA THR A 24 -10.20 -13.67 9.41
C THR A 24 -10.16 -12.82 10.69
N PHE A 25 -10.52 -13.40 11.83
CA PHE A 25 -10.48 -12.72 13.13
C PHE A 25 -9.09 -12.11 13.42
N ASP A 26 -8.02 -12.87 13.20
CA ASP A 26 -6.65 -12.41 13.46
C ASP A 26 -6.21 -11.33 12.48
N GLU A 27 -6.62 -11.41 11.22
CA GLU A 27 -6.33 -10.38 10.22
C GLU A 27 -7.03 -9.06 10.55
N ARG A 28 -8.31 -9.10 10.98
CA ARG A 28 -9.03 -7.90 11.42
C ARG A 28 -8.32 -7.20 12.58
N LEU A 29 -7.83 -7.97 13.56
CA LEU A 29 -7.10 -7.41 14.68
C LEU A 29 -5.76 -6.79 14.25
N ARG A 30 -5.02 -7.46 13.37
CA ARG A 30 -3.77 -6.93 12.81
C ARG A 30 -3.99 -5.67 11.96
N ILE A 31 -5.06 -5.63 11.18
CA ILE A 31 -5.46 -4.45 10.41
C ILE A 31 -5.76 -3.29 11.36
N ALA A 32 -6.59 -3.52 12.39
CA ALA A 32 -6.94 -2.49 13.36
C ALA A 32 -5.71 -1.89 14.07
N LEU A 33 -4.76 -2.73 14.50
CA LEU A 33 -3.50 -2.30 15.11
C LEU A 33 -2.63 -1.47 14.13
N GLN A 34 -2.58 -1.86 12.85
CA GLN A 34 -1.85 -1.10 11.85
C GLN A 34 -2.53 0.24 11.53
N LEU A 35 -3.86 0.29 11.49
CA LEU A 35 -4.62 1.52 11.31
C LEU A 35 -4.43 2.48 12.48
N GLU A 36 -4.43 1.98 13.73
CA GLU A 36 -4.08 2.79 14.91
C GLU A 36 -2.65 3.35 14.80
N LYS A 37 -1.69 2.53 14.36
CA LYS A 37 -0.31 2.97 14.14
C LYS A 37 -0.18 3.98 12.98
N TRP A 38 -1.00 3.83 11.96
CA TRP A 38 -1.09 4.80 10.87
C TRP A 38 -1.68 6.13 11.35
N GLY A 39 -2.47 6.12 12.44
CA GLY A 39 -2.96 7.31 13.11
C GLY A 39 -4.36 7.74 12.68
N VAL A 40 -5.23 6.80 12.29
CA VAL A 40 -6.64 7.10 12.01
C VAL A 40 -7.35 7.52 13.30
N ASP A 41 -8.27 8.48 13.22
CA ASP A 41 -9.01 8.97 14.37
C ASP A 41 -10.09 7.99 14.83
N VAL A 42 -10.75 7.33 13.88
CA VAL A 42 -11.83 6.36 14.12
C VAL A 42 -11.69 5.16 13.20
N ILE A 43 -11.94 3.95 13.72
CA ILE A 43 -12.09 2.72 12.94
C ILE A 43 -13.52 2.22 13.06
N GLU A 44 -14.20 2.07 11.93
CA GLU A 44 -15.47 1.33 11.86
C GLU A 44 -15.15 -0.17 11.77
N ALA A 45 -15.19 -0.82 12.93
CA ALA A 45 -14.67 -2.16 13.12
C ALA A 45 -15.60 -3.26 12.58
N GLY A 46 -16.85 -2.91 12.24
CA GLY A 46 -17.80 -3.85 11.66
C GLY A 46 -19.27 -3.55 12.00
N PHE A 47 -20.12 -4.56 11.76
CA PHE A 47 -21.55 -4.52 12.06
C PHE A 47 -21.92 -5.61 13.09
N PRO A 48 -21.85 -5.33 14.40
CA PRO A 48 -22.02 -6.32 15.46
C PRO A 48 -23.33 -7.13 15.39
N ALA A 49 -24.41 -6.48 14.98
CA ALA A 49 -25.73 -7.13 14.86
C ALA A 49 -25.83 -8.10 13.66
N SER A 50 -24.88 -8.12 12.74
CA SER A 50 -24.94 -8.97 11.56
C SER A 50 -24.63 -10.43 11.83
N SER A 51 -23.71 -10.73 12.76
CA SER A 51 -23.33 -12.08 13.13
C SER A 51 -22.56 -12.12 14.45
N THR A 52 -22.52 -13.31 15.08
CA THR A 52 -21.69 -13.55 16.27
C THR A 52 -20.19 -13.33 16.00
N GLY A 53 -19.73 -13.65 14.79
CA GLY A 53 -18.34 -13.42 14.38
C GLY A 53 -18.00 -11.94 14.30
N SER A 54 -18.87 -11.14 13.67
CA SER A 54 -18.71 -9.69 13.61
C SER A 54 -18.73 -9.07 15.01
N PHE A 55 -19.66 -9.46 15.87
CA PHE A 55 -19.71 -9.03 17.27
C PHE A 55 -18.39 -9.27 18.00
N LYS A 56 -17.88 -10.51 17.97
CA LYS A 56 -16.62 -10.87 18.65
C LYS A 56 -15.42 -10.11 18.09
N SER A 57 -15.37 -9.89 16.79
CA SER A 57 -14.28 -9.14 16.16
C SER A 57 -14.29 -7.68 16.61
N VAL A 58 -15.44 -7.01 16.59
CA VAL A 58 -15.57 -5.62 17.07
C VAL A 58 -15.21 -5.53 18.54
N GLN A 59 -15.66 -6.48 19.38
CA GLN A 59 -15.34 -6.52 20.80
C GLN A 59 -13.83 -6.67 21.05
N ALA A 60 -13.16 -7.58 20.34
CA ALA A 60 -11.72 -7.75 20.46
C ALA A 60 -10.93 -6.52 20.05
N ILE A 61 -11.34 -5.84 18.96
CA ILE A 61 -10.74 -4.58 18.51
C ILE A 61 -10.96 -3.50 19.58
N ALA A 62 -12.18 -3.37 20.12
CA ALA A 62 -12.52 -2.42 21.15
C ALA A 62 -11.67 -2.57 22.43
N GLN A 63 -11.37 -3.81 22.82
CA GLN A 63 -10.54 -4.13 23.98
C GLN A 63 -9.03 -3.96 23.74
N THR A 64 -8.61 -3.90 22.47
CA THR A 64 -7.20 -3.87 22.09
C THR A 64 -6.70 -2.46 21.82
N LEU A 65 -7.49 -1.62 21.13
CA LEU A 65 -7.07 -0.28 20.74
C LEU A 65 -7.11 0.69 21.93
N THR A 66 -6.14 1.59 21.98
CA THR A 66 -5.95 2.49 23.12
C THR A 66 -6.09 3.97 22.79
N THR A 67 -5.83 4.35 21.56
CA THR A 67 -5.80 5.76 21.12
C THR A 67 -6.87 6.08 20.08
N THR A 68 -7.16 5.16 19.18
CA THR A 68 -8.14 5.29 18.11
C THR A 68 -9.55 4.97 18.61
N ALA A 69 -10.54 5.75 18.20
CA ALA A 69 -11.94 5.48 18.52
C ALA A 69 -12.45 4.25 17.75
N VAL A 70 -13.27 3.43 18.41
CA VAL A 70 -13.86 2.23 17.80
C VAL A 70 -15.35 2.44 17.58
N CYS A 71 -15.74 2.36 16.32
CA CYS A 71 -17.11 2.53 15.86
C CYS A 71 -17.74 1.21 15.44
N GLY A 72 -19.00 1.02 15.74
CA GLY A 72 -19.83 -0.06 15.19
C GLY A 72 -21.01 0.50 14.42
N LEU A 73 -21.38 -0.17 13.31
CA LEU A 73 -22.54 0.19 12.49
C LEU A 73 -23.84 -0.38 13.08
N ALA A 74 -24.91 0.40 13.06
CA ALA A 74 -26.26 0.04 13.50
C ALA A 74 -27.33 0.62 12.57
N ARG A 75 -28.29 -0.18 12.17
CA ARG A 75 -29.53 0.36 11.59
C ARG A 75 -30.29 1.17 12.65
N CYS A 76 -31.23 2.02 12.25
CA CYS A 76 -32.24 2.59 13.14
C CYS A 76 -33.09 1.46 13.75
N LYS A 77 -32.50 0.74 14.71
CA LYS A 77 -33.11 -0.39 15.43
C LYS A 77 -32.42 -0.58 16.78
N LYS A 78 -33.17 -0.56 17.88
CA LYS A 78 -32.62 -0.64 19.24
C LYS A 78 -31.69 -1.86 19.43
N SER A 79 -32.11 -3.05 18.96
CA SER A 79 -31.28 -4.25 19.08
C SER A 79 -29.91 -4.15 18.35
N ASP A 80 -29.81 -3.37 17.30
CA ASP A 80 -28.55 -3.16 16.58
C ASP A 80 -27.65 -2.21 17.39
N ILE A 81 -28.26 -1.14 17.96
CA ILE A 81 -27.57 -0.17 18.82
C ILE A 81 -27.08 -0.86 20.11
N ASP A 82 -27.91 -1.72 20.72
CA ASP A 82 -27.51 -2.54 21.89
C ASP A 82 -26.32 -3.47 21.56
N ALA A 83 -26.34 -4.09 20.38
CA ALA A 83 -25.23 -4.96 19.94
C ALA A 83 -23.93 -4.16 19.78
N VAL A 84 -23.99 -2.92 19.25
CA VAL A 84 -22.81 -2.04 19.17
C VAL A 84 -22.33 -1.66 20.57
N TYR A 85 -23.25 -1.27 21.47
CA TYR A 85 -22.90 -0.91 22.84
C TYR A 85 -22.18 -2.06 23.55
N GLU A 86 -22.76 -3.26 23.55
CA GLU A 86 -22.15 -4.43 24.18
C GLU A 86 -20.81 -4.82 23.57
N ALA A 87 -20.62 -4.60 22.28
CA ALA A 87 -19.34 -4.89 21.62
C ALA A 87 -18.26 -3.82 21.86
N THR A 88 -18.66 -2.55 22.13
CA THR A 88 -17.71 -1.44 22.21
C THR A 88 -17.58 -0.79 23.58
N LYS A 89 -18.39 -1.19 24.58
CA LYS A 89 -18.42 -0.57 25.92
C LYS A 89 -17.07 -0.56 26.64
N ASP A 90 -16.18 -1.49 26.31
CA ASP A 90 -14.83 -1.57 26.88
C ASP A 90 -13.78 -0.80 26.06
N ALA A 91 -14.17 -0.13 24.96
CA ALA A 91 -13.27 0.69 24.17
C ALA A 91 -12.89 1.96 24.93
N ALA A 92 -11.68 2.45 24.69
CA ALA A 92 -11.25 3.75 25.24
C ALA A 92 -12.12 4.93 24.74
N LYS A 93 -12.63 4.83 23.51
CA LYS A 93 -13.47 5.84 22.85
C LYS A 93 -14.54 5.13 22.01
N PRO A 94 -15.66 4.69 22.60
CA PRO A 94 -16.72 4.01 21.85
C PRO A 94 -17.54 5.00 21.03
N VAL A 95 -17.88 4.60 19.80
CA VAL A 95 -18.72 5.37 18.87
C VAL A 95 -19.79 4.45 18.28
N VAL A 96 -21.00 4.95 18.12
CA VAL A 96 -22.04 4.27 17.35
C VAL A 96 -22.35 5.05 16.07
N HIS A 97 -22.47 4.32 14.96
CA HIS A 97 -22.87 4.83 13.66
C HIS A 97 -24.27 4.33 13.32
N VAL A 98 -25.26 5.18 13.41
CA VAL A 98 -26.68 4.85 13.15
C VAL A 98 -27.05 5.35 11.75
N PHE A 99 -27.75 4.54 10.98
CA PHE A 99 -28.16 4.94 9.63
C PHE A 99 -29.59 4.51 9.28
N ILE A 100 -30.20 5.26 8.37
CA ILE A 100 -31.44 4.94 7.67
C ILE A 100 -31.43 5.61 6.30
N ALA A 101 -31.97 4.94 5.27
CA ALA A 101 -32.05 5.53 3.95
C ALA A 101 -33.10 6.63 3.85
N THR A 102 -32.82 7.65 3.03
CA THR A 102 -33.65 8.87 2.95
C THR A 102 -34.06 9.24 1.52
N SER A 103 -33.43 8.64 0.49
CA SER A 103 -33.77 8.95 -0.89
C SER A 103 -35.14 8.40 -1.31
N PRO A 104 -35.88 9.05 -2.23
CA PRO A 104 -37.19 8.61 -2.67
C PRO A 104 -37.22 7.15 -3.15
N ILE A 105 -36.21 6.72 -3.88
CA ILE A 105 -36.13 5.34 -4.38
C ILE A 105 -35.99 4.31 -3.25
N HIS A 106 -35.26 4.65 -2.17
CA HIS A 106 -35.14 3.77 -1.03
C HIS A 106 -36.38 3.79 -0.15
N LEU A 107 -37.03 4.93 0.02
CA LEU A 107 -38.29 5.01 0.76
C LEU A 107 -39.37 4.16 0.11
N GLU A 108 -39.52 4.23 -1.21
CA GLU A 108 -40.55 3.51 -1.96
C GLU A 108 -40.26 2.00 -2.04
N HIS A 109 -39.06 1.63 -2.43
CA HIS A 109 -38.79 0.22 -2.80
C HIS A 109 -38.15 -0.61 -1.68
N LYS A 110 -37.28 0.01 -0.85
CA LYS A 110 -36.52 -0.72 0.21
C LYS A 110 -37.22 -0.65 1.56
N LEU A 111 -37.58 0.54 2.02
CA LEU A 111 -38.11 0.74 3.36
C LEU A 111 -39.63 0.68 3.42
N LYS A 112 -40.33 1.12 2.35
CA LYS A 112 -41.79 1.27 2.29
C LYS A 112 -42.30 2.17 3.44
N MET A 113 -41.62 3.27 3.66
CA MET A 113 -41.87 4.26 4.71
C MET A 113 -42.17 5.63 4.11
N SER A 114 -43.02 6.41 4.79
CA SER A 114 -43.19 7.83 4.49
C SER A 114 -42.00 8.66 5.00
N GLN A 115 -41.86 9.90 4.55
CA GLN A 115 -40.87 10.83 5.07
C GLN A 115 -41.08 11.07 6.59
N GLU A 116 -42.33 11.16 7.06
CA GLU A 116 -42.71 11.33 8.46
C GLU A 116 -42.25 10.13 9.31
N ASP A 117 -42.43 8.89 8.81
CA ASP A 117 -41.99 7.67 9.49
C ASP A 117 -40.47 7.63 9.63
N VAL A 118 -39.74 8.07 8.59
CA VAL A 118 -38.27 8.15 8.63
C VAL A 118 -37.81 9.16 9.66
N LEU A 119 -38.41 10.36 9.70
CA LEU A 119 -38.07 11.38 10.71
C LEU A 119 -38.38 10.88 12.13
N ALA A 120 -39.50 10.20 12.35
CA ALA A 120 -39.84 9.59 13.64
C ALA A 120 -38.81 8.53 14.04
N SER A 121 -38.41 7.67 13.10
CA SER A 121 -37.38 6.65 13.31
C SER A 121 -36.01 7.25 13.64
N ILE A 122 -35.58 8.29 12.93
CA ILE A 122 -34.34 9.03 13.24
C ILE A 122 -34.38 9.55 14.67
N LYS A 123 -35.43 10.27 15.03
CA LYS A 123 -35.59 10.87 16.37
C LYS A 123 -35.52 9.77 17.46
N GLU A 124 -36.29 8.69 17.31
CA GLU A 124 -36.35 7.61 18.30
C GLU A 124 -34.96 6.96 18.50
N HIS A 125 -34.31 6.53 17.41
CA HIS A 125 -33.11 5.70 17.51
C HIS A 125 -31.85 6.51 17.81
N VAL A 126 -31.74 7.75 17.32
CA VAL A 126 -30.62 8.64 17.68
C VAL A 126 -30.74 9.06 19.15
N THR A 127 -31.96 9.40 19.63
CA THR A 127 -32.17 9.68 21.07
C THR A 127 -31.81 8.48 21.93
N TYR A 128 -32.16 7.26 21.50
CA TYR A 128 -31.80 6.03 22.22
C TYR A 128 -30.28 5.80 22.22
N ALA A 129 -29.65 5.94 21.07
CA ALA A 129 -28.18 5.82 20.94
C ALA A 129 -27.45 6.82 21.86
N LYS A 130 -27.94 8.05 21.94
CA LYS A 130 -27.37 9.10 22.79
C LYS A 130 -27.43 8.81 24.29
N GLN A 131 -28.34 7.95 24.73
CA GLN A 131 -28.38 7.49 26.12
C GLN A 131 -27.24 6.53 26.46
N LEU A 132 -26.65 5.87 25.45
CA LEU A 132 -25.62 4.86 25.60
C LEU A 132 -24.22 5.34 25.20
N PHE A 133 -24.14 6.35 24.33
CA PHE A 133 -22.90 6.83 23.74
C PHE A 133 -22.74 8.35 23.84
N ASP A 134 -21.53 8.79 24.16
CA ASP A 134 -21.18 10.22 24.09
C ASP A 134 -21.06 10.71 22.65
N VAL A 135 -20.58 9.88 21.74
CA VAL A 135 -20.41 10.17 20.32
C VAL A 135 -21.39 9.31 19.50
N VAL A 136 -22.35 9.95 18.87
CA VAL A 136 -23.32 9.34 17.98
C VAL A 136 -23.15 9.93 16.58
N GLN A 137 -22.78 9.08 15.63
CA GLN A 137 -22.75 9.43 14.22
C GLN A 137 -24.05 8.98 13.56
N PHE A 138 -24.63 9.84 12.75
CA PHE A 138 -25.83 9.55 11.97
C PHE A 138 -25.58 9.72 10.48
N SER A 139 -26.03 8.74 9.67
CA SER A 139 -26.01 8.79 8.21
C SER A 139 -27.41 8.67 7.61
N PRO A 140 -27.87 9.69 6.84
CA PRO A 140 -28.97 9.54 5.90
C PRO A 140 -28.45 8.76 4.67
N GLU A 141 -28.61 7.43 4.64
CA GLU A 141 -28.15 6.60 3.53
C GLU A 141 -28.73 7.12 2.21
N ASP A 142 -27.87 7.17 1.17
CA ASP A 142 -28.20 7.70 -0.15
C ASP A 142 -28.54 9.21 -0.14
N ALA A 143 -27.76 9.96 0.64
CA ALA A 143 -27.96 11.38 0.88
C ALA A 143 -27.89 12.22 -0.38
N THR A 144 -27.01 11.87 -1.31
CA THR A 144 -26.80 12.62 -2.56
C THR A 144 -27.97 12.51 -3.54
N ARG A 145 -28.83 11.48 -3.42
CA ARG A 145 -30.08 11.34 -4.17
C ARG A 145 -31.33 11.70 -3.34
N THR A 146 -31.13 12.19 -2.12
CA THR A 146 -32.20 12.71 -1.27
C THR A 146 -32.48 14.18 -1.63
N GLU A 147 -33.75 14.56 -1.76
CA GLU A 147 -34.10 15.96 -1.98
C GLU A 147 -33.54 16.84 -0.88
N LEU A 148 -32.78 17.90 -1.22
CA LEU A 148 -32.03 18.70 -0.29
C LEU A 148 -32.88 19.29 0.88
N PRO A 149 -34.14 19.77 0.65
CA PRO A 149 -34.97 20.21 1.76
C PRO A 149 -35.35 19.09 2.75
N PHE A 150 -35.50 17.86 2.28
CA PHE A 150 -35.77 16.72 3.15
C PHE A 150 -34.49 16.23 3.84
N LEU A 151 -33.35 16.25 3.15
CA LEU A 151 -32.04 15.97 3.75
C LEU A 151 -31.75 16.91 4.95
N VAL A 152 -32.00 18.23 4.79
CA VAL A 152 -31.88 19.22 5.88
C VAL A 152 -32.77 18.84 7.07
N LYS A 153 -34.04 18.43 6.83
CA LYS A 153 -34.93 17.99 7.90
C LYS A 153 -34.43 16.72 8.60
N CYS A 154 -33.93 15.75 7.86
CA CYS A 154 -33.35 14.52 8.44
C CYS A 154 -32.16 14.84 9.33
N VAL A 155 -31.23 15.67 8.83
CA VAL A 155 -30.04 16.09 9.59
C VAL A 155 -30.43 16.89 10.82
N GLN A 156 -31.32 17.88 10.70
CA GLN A 156 -31.80 18.67 11.87
C GLN A 156 -32.45 17.74 12.92
N THR A 157 -33.29 16.78 12.49
CA THR A 157 -33.92 15.82 13.40
C THR A 157 -32.88 14.99 14.15
N ALA A 158 -31.83 14.55 13.47
CA ALA A 158 -30.75 13.77 14.09
C ALA A 158 -29.92 14.60 15.07
N VAL A 159 -29.61 15.85 14.73
CA VAL A 159 -28.92 16.82 15.59
C VAL A 159 -29.76 17.13 16.86
N ASP A 160 -31.03 17.39 16.69
CA ASP A 160 -31.96 17.67 17.82
C ASP A 160 -32.12 16.43 18.72
N ALA A 161 -31.98 15.23 18.17
CA ALA A 161 -31.99 13.96 18.91
C ALA A 161 -30.64 13.62 19.59
N GLY A 162 -29.58 14.41 19.35
CA GLY A 162 -28.28 14.29 20.03
C GLY A 162 -27.16 13.70 19.19
N ALA A 163 -27.30 13.58 17.89
CA ALA A 163 -26.17 13.23 17.01
C ALA A 163 -25.08 14.31 17.10
N THR A 164 -23.83 13.88 17.23
CA THR A 164 -22.66 14.74 17.31
C THR A 164 -21.85 14.77 16.01
N VAL A 165 -22.06 13.76 15.16
CA VAL A 165 -21.45 13.65 13.84
C VAL A 165 -22.54 13.34 12.82
N ILE A 166 -22.53 14.07 11.72
CA ILE A 166 -23.43 13.86 10.58
C ILE A 166 -22.59 13.45 9.37
N ASN A 167 -22.77 12.23 8.94
CA ASN A 167 -22.11 11.71 7.74
C ASN A 167 -23.06 11.81 6.55
N ILE A 168 -22.56 12.27 5.43
CA ILE A 168 -23.32 12.44 4.18
C ILE A 168 -22.79 11.47 3.13
N PRO A 169 -23.42 10.28 2.97
CA PRO A 169 -22.92 9.28 2.03
C PRO A 169 -23.38 9.54 0.59
N ASP A 170 -22.40 9.57 -0.31
CA ASP A 170 -22.60 9.35 -1.74
C ASP A 170 -22.60 7.84 -2.02
N THR A 171 -23.71 7.19 -1.66
CA THR A 171 -23.85 5.74 -1.55
C THR A 171 -23.64 5.00 -2.89
N VAL A 172 -23.90 5.67 -4.00
CA VAL A 172 -23.78 5.08 -5.35
C VAL A 172 -22.72 5.77 -6.22
N GLY A 173 -21.89 6.61 -5.61
CA GLY A 173 -20.76 7.25 -6.29
C GLY A 173 -21.18 8.11 -7.49
N TYR A 174 -22.24 8.85 -7.35
CA TYR A 174 -22.98 9.51 -8.43
C TYR A 174 -22.76 11.03 -8.47
N SER A 175 -22.42 11.63 -7.33
CA SER A 175 -22.20 13.07 -7.22
C SER A 175 -20.94 13.55 -7.95
N TYR A 176 -20.95 14.80 -8.37
CA TYR A 176 -19.73 15.50 -8.79
C TYR A 176 -19.34 16.59 -7.78
N HIS A 177 -18.10 17.06 -7.92
CA HIS A 177 -17.39 17.92 -6.97
C HIS A 177 -18.22 19.09 -6.42
N ASP A 178 -18.74 19.96 -7.31
CA ASP A 178 -19.44 21.19 -6.88
C ASP A 178 -20.80 20.90 -6.22
N GLU A 179 -21.51 19.87 -6.69
CA GLU A 179 -22.77 19.40 -6.12
C GLU A 179 -22.55 18.90 -4.69
N TYR A 180 -21.51 18.10 -4.49
CA TYR A 180 -21.21 17.54 -3.18
C TYR A 180 -20.77 18.60 -2.18
N ALA A 181 -19.89 19.55 -2.58
CA ALA A 181 -19.53 20.71 -1.77
C ALA A 181 -20.76 21.56 -1.41
N HIS A 182 -21.69 21.76 -2.35
CA HIS A 182 -22.91 22.52 -2.14
C HIS A 182 -23.82 21.90 -1.06
N ILE A 183 -23.93 20.56 -1.03
CA ILE A 183 -24.69 19.86 0.01
C ILE A 183 -24.13 20.21 1.40
N PHE A 184 -22.83 20.10 1.61
CA PHE A 184 -22.19 20.44 2.89
C PHE A 184 -22.38 21.90 3.27
N LYS A 185 -22.19 22.81 2.33
CA LYS A 185 -22.40 24.23 2.56
C LYS A 185 -23.84 24.52 3.00
N THR A 186 -24.83 23.94 2.30
CA THR A 186 -26.23 24.10 2.64
C THR A 186 -26.55 23.57 4.04
N LEU A 187 -26.01 22.40 4.39
CA LEU A 187 -26.22 21.82 5.72
C LEU A 187 -25.57 22.65 6.82
N THR A 188 -24.36 23.14 6.63
CA THR A 188 -23.68 24.00 7.62
C THR A 188 -24.37 25.34 7.83
N GLU A 189 -25.03 25.88 6.79
CA GLU A 189 -25.77 27.14 6.85
C GLU A 189 -27.20 26.97 7.40
N SER A 190 -27.85 25.81 7.17
CA SER A 190 -29.28 25.61 7.47
C SER A 190 -29.54 24.87 8.78
N VAL A 191 -28.62 23.99 9.21
CA VAL A 191 -28.79 23.19 10.44
C VAL A 191 -28.36 24.01 11.66
N THR A 192 -29.21 24.08 12.65
CA THR A 192 -28.94 24.81 13.89
C THR A 192 -28.61 23.84 15.02
N SER A 193 -27.60 24.16 15.82
CA SER A 193 -27.21 23.37 16.99
C SER A 193 -26.65 24.27 18.08
N SER A 194 -26.85 23.88 19.33
CA SER A 194 -26.19 24.51 20.50
C SER A 194 -24.76 23.98 20.71
N ASN A 195 -24.42 22.85 20.06
CA ASN A 195 -23.13 22.19 20.14
C ASN A 195 -22.45 22.19 18.77
N GLU A 196 -21.14 22.03 18.76
CA GLU A 196 -20.38 21.81 17.53
C GLU A 196 -20.76 20.46 16.90
N ILE A 197 -21.10 20.48 15.62
CA ILE A 197 -21.40 19.28 14.82
C ILE A 197 -20.26 19.03 13.86
N ILE A 198 -19.76 17.80 13.85
CA ILE A 198 -18.77 17.36 12.86
C ILE A 198 -19.51 16.83 11.65
N TYR A 199 -19.33 17.47 10.50
CA TYR A 199 -19.78 16.92 9.21
C TYR A 199 -18.73 15.97 8.65
N SER A 200 -19.18 14.79 8.23
CA SER A 200 -18.37 13.69 7.67
C SER A 200 -18.77 13.42 6.22
N ALA A 201 -17.81 13.17 5.36
CA ALA A 201 -18.05 12.77 3.96
C ALA A 201 -17.68 11.32 3.74
N HIS A 202 -18.57 10.57 3.07
CA HIS A 202 -18.36 9.18 2.66
C HIS A 202 -18.72 9.04 1.19
N CYS A 203 -17.74 8.69 0.34
CA CYS A 203 -17.92 8.65 -1.11
C CYS A 203 -17.53 7.29 -1.68
N HIS A 204 -18.46 6.70 -2.48
CA HIS A 204 -18.14 5.60 -3.38
C HIS A 204 -17.56 6.10 -4.70
N ASP A 205 -16.84 5.22 -5.41
CA ASP A 205 -15.96 5.61 -6.53
C ASP A 205 -16.49 5.17 -7.90
N ASP A 206 -17.81 4.99 -8.03
CA ASP A 206 -18.43 4.47 -9.26
C ASP A 206 -18.17 5.31 -10.51
N LEU A 207 -18.00 6.62 -10.34
CA LEU A 207 -17.58 7.55 -11.40
C LEU A 207 -16.10 7.96 -11.33
N GLY A 208 -15.31 7.37 -10.43
CA GLY A 208 -13.90 7.74 -10.22
C GLY A 208 -13.70 9.10 -9.57
N MET A 209 -14.67 9.57 -8.77
CA MET A 209 -14.66 10.90 -8.17
C MET A 209 -14.59 10.90 -6.63
N ALA A 210 -14.49 9.74 -5.99
CA ALA A 210 -14.62 9.63 -4.55
C ALA A 210 -13.62 10.51 -3.78
N VAL A 211 -12.35 10.52 -4.17
CA VAL A 211 -11.32 11.37 -3.55
C VAL A 211 -11.59 12.84 -3.81
N SER A 212 -11.93 13.21 -5.06
CA SER A 212 -12.26 14.59 -5.43
C SER A 212 -13.46 15.12 -4.62
N ASN A 213 -14.51 14.31 -4.52
CA ASN A 213 -15.71 14.69 -3.77
C ASN A 213 -15.42 14.80 -2.27
N SER A 214 -14.60 13.90 -1.71
CA SER A 214 -14.17 13.99 -0.30
C SER A 214 -13.43 15.30 -0.01
N LEU A 215 -12.55 15.74 -0.92
CA LEU A 215 -11.85 17.02 -0.81
C LEU A 215 -12.82 18.22 -0.96
N ALA A 216 -13.77 18.14 -1.88
CA ALA A 216 -14.82 19.13 -2.06
C ALA A 216 -15.71 19.30 -0.81
N ALA A 217 -15.99 18.20 -0.12
CA ALA A 217 -16.73 18.24 1.14
C ALA A 217 -16.01 19.06 2.21
N ILE A 218 -14.67 19.01 2.27
CA ILE A 218 -13.86 19.83 3.19
C ILE A 218 -14.05 21.32 2.89
N GLU A 219 -14.04 21.69 1.61
CA GLU A 219 -14.31 23.07 1.18
C GLU A 219 -15.75 23.49 1.53
N GLY A 220 -16.71 22.56 1.48
CA GLY A 220 -18.10 22.75 1.90
C GLY A 220 -18.31 22.79 3.41
N GLY A 221 -17.30 22.50 4.24
CA GLY A 221 -17.38 22.55 5.70
C GLY A 221 -17.23 21.21 6.42
N ALA A 222 -17.01 20.08 5.72
CA ALA A 222 -16.70 18.82 6.36
C ALA A 222 -15.40 18.88 7.16
N ARG A 223 -15.36 18.13 8.29
CA ARG A 223 -14.18 18.03 9.15
C ARG A 223 -13.81 16.57 9.46
N ARG A 224 -14.51 15.63 8.82
CA ARG A 224 -14.19 14.19 8.85
C ARG A 224 -14.34 13.62 7.44
N ILE A 225 -13.44 12.74 7.07
CA ILE A 225 -13.51 11.95 5.82
C ILE A 225 -13.53 10.49 6.17
N GLU A 226 -14.51 9.78 5.60
CA GLU A 226 -14.63 8.33 5.64
C GLU A 226 -14.13 7.73 4.34
N GLY A 227 -13.46 6.61 4.45
CA GLY A 227 -12.96 5.87 3.30
C GLY A 227 -12.23 4.62 3.72
N THR A 228 -11.53 4.02 2.78
CA THR A 228 -10.81 2.78 3.00
C THR A 228 -9.37 2.90 2.52
N VAL A 229 -8.49 2.09 3.09
CA VAL A 229 -7.15 1.93 2.54
C VAL A 229 -7.24 1.29 1.15
N ASN A 230 -6.51 1.82 0.19
CA ASN A 230 -6.51 1.42 -1.22
C ASN A 230 -7.83 1.66 -1.96
N GLY A 231 -8.82 2.28 -1.31
CA GLY A 231 -10.12 2.52 -1.91
C GLY A 231 -10.97 1.26 -2.10
N ILE A 232 -10.74 0.17 -1.37
CA ILE A 232 -11.54 -1.06 -1.47
C ILE A 232 -12.97 -0.84 -0.97
N GLY A 233 -13.94 -1.65 -1.43
CA GLY A 233 -15.34 -1.57 -1.01
C GLY A 233 -16.31 -2.13 -2.04
N GLU A 234 -17.59 -1.91 -1.80
CA GLU A 234 -18.66 -2.30 -2.73
C GLU A 234 -18.43 -1.73 -4.13
N ARG A 235 -18.72 -2.49 -5.17
CA ARG A 235 -18.66 -2.13 -6.61
C ARG A 235 -17.27 -1.61 -7.02
N ALA A 236 -17.13 -0.26 -7.20
CA ALA A 236 -15.88 0.39 -7.57
C ALA A 236 -15.04 0.82 -6.34
N GLY A 237 -15.56 0.63 -5.12
CA GLY A 237 -14.89 0.94 -3.88
C GLY A 237 -15.23 2.31 -3.30
N ASN A 238 -14.39 2.78 -2.39
CA ASN A 238 -14.52 4.00 -1.60
C ASN A 238 -13.43 5.02 -1.95
N ALA A 239 -13.52 6.20 -1.36
CA ALA A 239 -12.40 7.14 -1.34
C ALA A 239 -11.17 6.47 -0.70
N ALA A 240 -10.03 6.53 -1.39
CA ALA A 240 -8.77 6.04 -0.89
C ALA A 240 -8.18 7.03 0.13
N LEU A 241 -8.10 6.62 1.39
CA LEU A 241 -7.68 7.51 2.48
C LEU A 241 -6.25 8.02 2.33
N GLU A 242 -5.35 7.21 1.79
CA GLU A 242 -3.99 7.61 1.48
C GLU A 242 -3.94 8.77 0.46
N GLU A 243 -4.85 8.77 -0.52
CA GLU A 243 -4.91 9.82 -1.54
C GLU A 243 -5.46 11.12 -0.95
N VAL A 244 -6.51 11.05 -0.13
CA VAL A 244 -7.06 12.20 0.58
C VAL A 244 -6.00 12.83 1.50
N ALA A 245 -5.32 12.01 2.31
CA ALA A 245 -4.32 12.49 3.25
C ALA A 245 -3.14 13.18 2.55
N LEU A 246 -2.63 12.58 1.48
CA LEU A 246 -1.53 13.15 0.72
C LEU A 246 -1.95 14.42 -0.04
N ALA A 247 -3.17 14.48 -0.58
CA ALA A 247 -3.69 15.70 -1.20
C ALA A 247 -3.74 16.87 -0.20
N LEU A 248 -4.21 16.63 1.03
CA LEU A 248 -4.23 17.64 2.09
C LEU A 248 -2.82 18.05 2.53
N TYR A 249 -1.89 17.11 2.60
CA TYR A 249 -0.49 17.41 2.94
C TYR A 249 0.19 18.25 1.87
N VAL A 250 0.15 17.82 0.61
CA VAL A 250 0.82 18.47 -0.52
C VAL A 250 0.19 19.82 -0.85
N ARG A 251 -1.14 19.92 -0.75
CA ARG A 251 -1.91 21.13 -1.07
C ARG A 251 -2.45 21.81 0.20
N ASN A 252 -1.69 21.77 1.28
CA ASN A 252 -2.02 22.49 2.51
C ASN A 252 -2.14 24.01 2.28
N ASP A 253 -1.43 24.53 1.29
CA ASP A 253 -1.54 25.90 0.80
C ASP A 253 -2.96 26.27 0.36
N HIS A 254 -3.69 25.32 -0.22
CA HIS A 254 -5.05 25.49 -0.71
C HIS A 254 -6.10 25.15 0.35
N TYR A 255 -6.01 23.95 0.95
CA TYR A 255 -7.04 23.47 1.88
C TYR A 255 -6.92 24.07 3.28
N GLY A 256 -5.75 24.55 3.71
CA GLY A 256 -5.53 25.01 5.08
C GLY A 256 -5.86 23.94 6.13
N ALA A 257 -5.75 22.66 5.77
CA ALA A 257 -6.21 21.52 6.54
C ALA A 257 -5.19 20.37 6.49
N GLN A 258 -5.14 19.56 7.56
CA GLN A 258 -4.24 18.41 7.63
C GLN A 258 -4.86 17.28 8.46
N THR A 259 -4.34 16.07 8.29
CA THR A 259 -4.71 14.88 9.06
C THR A 259 -3.67 14.58 10.13
N ALA A 260 -4.00 13.70 11.08
CA ALA A 260 -3.06 13.17 12.07
C ALA A 260 -2.31 11.92 11.59
N LEU A 261 -2.52 11.47 10.34
CA LEU A 261 -1.91 10.24 9.83
C LEU A 261 -0.38 10.32 9.82
N ASN A 262 0.26 9.26 10.29
CA ASN A 262 1.69 9.05 10.10
C ASN A 262 1.95 8.57 8.67
N LEU A 263 2.26 9.50 7.79
CA LEU A 263 2.41 9.24 6.36
C LEU A 263 3.48 8.20 6.03
N GLU A 264 4.52 8.04 6.86
CA GLU A 264 5.58 7.03 6.68
C GLU A 264 5.07 5.59 6.83
N GLU A 265 3.93 5.37 7.48
CA GLU A 265 3.28 4.05 7.59
C GLU A 265 2.34 3.75 6.41
N THR A 266 2.12 4.70 5.47
CA THR A 266 1.12 4.58 4.38
C THR A 266 1.37 3.37 3.50
N LYS A 267 2.59 3.21 2.95
CA LYS A 267 2.91 2.08 2.07
C LYS A 267 2.75 0.74 2.77
N LYS A 268 3.21 0.65 4.00
CA LYS A 268 3.09 -0.56 4.82
C LYS A 268 1.63 -0.92 5.12
N THR A 269 0.79 0.07 5.39
CA THR A 269 -0.65 -0.11 5.62
C THR A 269 -1.32 -0.60 4.34
N SER A 270 -1.05 0.04 3.21
CA SER A 270 -1.54 -0.37 1.90
C SER A 270 -1.17 -1.81 1.55
N ASP A 271 0.10 -2.20 1.76
CA ASP A 271 0.59 -3.55 1.47
C ASP A 271 -0.05 -4.61 2.38
N LEU A 272 -0.27 -4.29 3.66
CA LEU A 272 -0.94 -5.19 4.60
C LEU A 272 -2.38 -5.48 4.13
N ILE A 273 -3.14 -4.42 3.81
CA ILE A 273 -4.52 -4.57 3.33
C ILE A 273 -4.57 -5.31 2.00
N SER A 274 -3.72 -4.95 1.04
CA SER A 274 -3.61 -5.64 -0.26
C SER A 274 -3.38 -7.14 -0.09
N ARG A 275 -2.50 -7.52 0.83
CA ARG A 275 -2.18 -8.93 1.13
C ARG A 275 -3.37 -9.68 1.71
N TYR A 276 -4.06 -9.11 2.71
CA TYR A 276 -5.17 -9.78 3.39
C TYR A 276 -6.44 -9.78 2.55
N ALA A 277 -6.69 -8.71 1.81
CA ALA A 277 -7.82 -8.64 0.87
C ALA A 277 -7.63 -9.55 -0.36
N GLY A 278 -6.40 -9.97 -0.67
CA GLY A 278 -6.09 -10.69 -1.91
C GLY A 278 -6.21 -9.83 -3.17
N ILE A 279 -6.31 -8.51 -3.01
CA ILE A 279 -6.45 -7.55 -4.10
C ILE A 279 -5.11 -6.86 -4.32
N ARG A 280 -4.54 -7.03 -5.51
CA ARG A 280 -3.27 -6.37 -5.86
C ARG A 280 -3.51 -4.88 -6.12
N VAL A 281 -2.69 -4.04 -5.50
CA VAL A 281 -2.65 -2.62 -5.83
C VAL A 281 -2.17 -2.44 -7.27
N PRO A 282 -2.92 -1.74 -8.14
CA PRO A 282 -2.48 -1.45 -9.51
C PRO A 282 -1.12 -0.72 -9.50
N ARG A 283 -0.24 -1.07 -10.44
CA ARG A 283 1.10 -0.46 -10.49
C ARG A 283 1.08 1.05 -10.61
N ASN A 284 0.08 1.60 -11.29
CA ASN A 284 -0.15 3.02 -11.49
C ASN A 284 -1.07 3.68 -10.44
N LYS A 285 -1.43 2.97 -9.36
CA LYS A 285 -2.22 3.57 -8.27
C LYS A 285 -1.45 4.76 -7.69
N ALA A 286 -2.14 5.86 -7.48
CA ALA A 286 -1.54 7.03 -6.87
C ALA A 286 -0.94 6.67 -5.49
N ILE A 287 0.14 7.32 -5.09
CA ILE A 287 0.82 7.25 -3.79
C ILE A 287 1.48 5.89 -3.52
N VAL A 288 0.72 4.79 -3.56
CA VAL A 288 1.14 3.44 -3.10
C VAL A 288 1.45 2.45 -4.21
N GLY A 289 1.13 2.79 -5.46
CA GLY A 289 1.44 1.95 -6.62
C GLY A 289 2.95 1.87 -6.88
N GLN A 290 3.40 0.77 -7.44
CA GLN A 290 4.83 0.54 -7.73
C GLN A 290 5.42 1.62 -8.65
N ASN A 291 4.62 2.19 -9.57
CA ASN A 291 5.07 3.20 -10.51
C ASN A 291 4.96 4.64 -9.96
N ALA A 292 4.43 4.84 -8.74
CA ALA A 292 4.19 6.18 -8.20
C ALA A 292 5.47 7.04 -8.11
N PHE A 293 6.62 6.39 -7.97
CA PHE A 293 7.94 7.03 -7.89
C PHE A 293 8.90 6.51 -8.98
N SER A 294 8.36 6.12 -10.15
CA SER A 294 9.15 5.58 -11.26
C SER A 294 9.06 6.49 -12.47
N HIS A 295 10.20 6.83 -13.05
CA HIS A 295 10.31 7.67 -14.23
C HIS A 295 11.00 6.92 -15.36
N GLU A 296 10.31 6.69 -16.48
CA GLU A 296 10.86 6.01 -17.67
C GLU A 296 11.34 7.01 -18.74
N SER A 297 10.66 8.15 -18.86
CA SER A 297 11.04 9.18 -19.84
C SER A 297 12.42 9.78 -19.54
N GLY A 298 13.31 9.82 -20.54
CA GLY A 298 14.65 10.38 -20.37
C GLY A 298 14.65 11.85 -19.93
N ILE A 299 13.65 12.64 -20.36
CA ILE A 299 13.49 14.04 -19.93
C ILE A 299 13.14 14.11 -18.44
N HIS A 300 12.22 13.24 -17.99
CA HIS A 300 11.84 13.18 -16.58
C HIS A 300 13.00 12.68 -15.71
N GLN A 301 13.69 11.63 -16.13
CA GLN A 301 14.86 11.10 -15.43
C GLN A 301 15.95 12.15 -15.26
N ASP A 302 16.27 12.90 -16.34
CA ASP A 302 17.26 14.00 -16.29
C ASP A 302 16.81 15.12 -15.34
N GLY A 303 15.52 15.47 -15.34
CA GLY A 303 14.94 16.46 -14.44
C GLY A 303 15.08 16.03 -12.98
N VAL A 304 14.62 14.83 -12.64
CA VAL A 304 14.65 14.27 -11.26
C VAL A 304 16.09 14.14 -10.74
N LEU A 305 17.04 13.72 -11.59
CA LEU A 305 18.46 13.63 -11.23
C LEU A 305 19.09 15.00 -10.94
N LYS A 306 18.61 16.06 -11.58
CA LYS A 306 19.04 17.44 -11.31
C LYS A 306 18.37 18.01 -10.06
N HIS A 307 17.06 17.86 -9.96
CA HIS A 307 16.27 18.29 -8.80
C HIS A 307 14.93 17.53 -8.79
N ARG A 308 14.65 16.80 -7.70
CA ARG A 308 13.47 15.91 -7.60
C ARG A 308 12.15 16.63 -7.85
N GLU A 309 11.97 17.82 -7.30
CA GLU A 309 10.74 18.62 -7.42
C GLU A 309 10.38 19.02 -8.85
N THR A 310 11.26 18.78 -9.84
CA THR A 310 10.93 19.00 -11.25
C THR A 310 9.77 18.10 -11.72
N TYR A 311 9.62 16.90 -11.14
CA TYR A 311 8.60 15.92 -11.51
C TYR A 311 8.03 15.14 -10.32
N GLU A 312 8.45 15.43 -9.09
CA GLU A 312 7.94 14.79 -7.87
C GLU A 312 7.35 15.85 -6.94
N ILE A 313 6.08 15.68 -6.56
CA ILE A 313 5.37 16.55 -5.60
C ILE A 313 5.50 16.05 -4.15
N MET A 314 6.09 14.89 -3.96
CA MET A 314 6.34 14.24 -2.67
C MET A 314 7.54 13.31 -2.79
N THR A 315 8.21 13.05 -1.68
CA THR A 315 9.33 12.09 -1.66
C THR A 315 8.83 10.67 -1.38
N PRO A 316 9.50 9.61 -1.90
CA PRO A 316 9.16 8.23 -1.58
C PRO A 316 9.18 7.97 -0.06
N GLN A 317 10.16 8.51 0.65
CA GLN A 317 10.33 8.34 2.10
C GLN A 317 9.13 8.86 2.89
N LEU A 318 8.49 9.94 2.42
CA LEU A 318 7.29 10.51 3.05
C LEU A 318 6.18 9.47 3.23
N VAL A 319 6.07 8.53 2.32
CA VAL A 319 5.01 7.50 2.34
C VAL A 319 5.54 6.10 2.70
N GLY A 320 6.79 6.01 3.20
CA GLY A 320 7.40 4.76 3.64
C GLY A 320 7.99 3.90 2.52
N VAL A 321 8.27 4.48 1.36
CA VAL A 321 8.98 3.83 0.25
C VAL A 321 10.47 4.17 0.34
N SER A 322 11.34 3.15 0.33
CA SER A 322 12.78 3.34 0.58
C SER A 322 13.53 4.05 -0.55
N THR A 323 13.12 3.85 -1.80
CA THR A 323 13.89 4.35 -2.97
C THR A 323 12.97 4.71 -4.14
N THR A 324 13.45 5.69 -4.95
CA THR A 324 12.89 5.97 -6.29
C THR A 324 13.47 4.97 -7.29
N GLU A 325 12.65 4.30 -8.06
CA GLU A 325 13.09 3.44 -9.14
C GLU A 325 13.24 4.25 -10.43
N LEU A 326 14.42 4.19 -11.06
CA LEU A 326 14.68 4.70 -12.40
C LEU A 326 14.85 3.53 -13.37
N PRO A 327 13.76 2.89 -13.81
CA PRO A 327 13.83 1.79 -14.74
C PRO A 327 14.43 2.27 -16.06
N LEU A 328 15.37 1.49 -16.60
CA LEU A 328 15.94 1.78 -17.91
C LEU A 328 15.10 1.14 -19.02
N GLY A 329 14.77 1.95 -20.03
CA GLY A 329 13.98 1.54 -21.17
C GLY A 329 14.28 2.36 -22.42
N LYS A 330 13.46 2.18 -23.44
CA LYS A 330 13.61 2.84 -24.74
C LYS A 330 13.77 4.37 -24.65
N LEU A 331 13.08 5.01 -23.68
CA LEU A 331 13.05 6.46 -23.53
C LEU A 331 14.14 7.00 -22.61
N SER A 332 14.89 6.13 -21.91
CA SER A 332 15.96 6.55 -21.00
C SER A 332 17.10 7.28 -21.72
N GLY A 333 17.58 8.37 -21.10
CA GLY A 333 18.69 9.19 -21.60
C GLY A 333 20.06 8.68 -21.15
N LYS A 334 21.14 9.27 -21.71
CA LYS A 334 22.53 8.95 -21.36
C LYS A 334 22.83 9.15 -19.88
N HIS A 335 22.27 10.19 -19.26
CA HIS A 335 22.50 10.50 -17.85
C HIS A 335 21.96 9.39 -16.95
N ALA A 336 20.71 8.96 -17.13
CA ALA A 336 20.14 7.86 -16.38
C ALA A 336 20.91 6.54 -16.56
N PHE A 337 21.37 6.26 -17.78
CA PHE A 337 22.20 5.10 -18.06
C PHE A 337 23.55 5.17 -17.31
N SER A 338 24.21 6.35 -17.32
CA SER A 338 25.45 6.56 -16.59
C SER A 338 25.29 6.38 -15.06
N GLU A 339 24.23 6.94 -14.48
CA GLU A 339 23.94 6.77 -13.05
C GLU A 339 23.64 5.29 -12.69
N LYS A 340 22.93 4.59 -13.59
CA LYS A 340 22.69 3.15 -13.39
C LYS A 340 23.98 2.34 -13.46
N LEU A 341 24.90 2.66 -14.36
CA LEU A 341 26.23 2.02 -14.42
C LEU A 341 26.98 2.20 -13.10
N LYS A 342 27.00 3.43 -12.54
CA LYS A 342 27.61 3.70 -11.24
C LYS A 342 26.93 2.91 -10.11
N ALA A 343 25.59 2.88 -10.07
CA ALA A 343 24.83 2.14 -9.09
C ALA A 343 25.11 0.61 -9.15
N LEU A 344 25.43 0.09 -10.34
CA LEU A 344 25.86 -1.29 -10.56
C LEU A 344 27.36 -1.53 -10.28
N GLY A 345 28.09 -0.49 -9.82
CA GLY A 345 29.52 -0.60 -9.46
C GLY A 345 30.49 -0.39 -10.63
N TYR A 346 29.99 -0.01 -11.81
CA TYR A 346 30.87 0.23 -12.99
C TYR A 346 31.38 1.67 -13.05
N ASN A 347 32.70 1.82 -13.08
CA ASN A 347 33.34 3.12 -13.29
C ASN A 347 33.96 3.16 -14.70
N ILE A 348 33.13 3.49 -15.69
CA ILE A 348 33.47 3.45 -17.12
C ILE A 348 33.71 4.90 -17.60
N ASP A 349 34.76 5.12 -18.40
CA ASP A 349 35.04 6.43 -18.96
C ASP A 349 33.94 6.93 -19.92
N LYS A 350 33.90 8.25 -20.16
CA LYS A 350 32.85 8.89 -20.96
C LYS A 350 32.80 8.43 -22.42
N GLU A 351 33.94 8.06 -23.01
CA GLU A 351 34.01 7.64 -24.40
C GLU A 351 33.44 6.23 -24.56
N ALA A 352 33.86 5.29 -23.72
CA ALA A 352 33.30 3.92 -23.68
C ALA A 352 31.80 3.92 -23.37
N GLN A 353 31.31 4.80 -22.46
CA GLN A 353 29.88 4.92 -22.17
C GLN A 353 29.03 5.28 -23.40
N ILE A 354 29.59 5.99 -24.41
CA ILE A 354 28.85 6.36 -25.63
C ILE A 354 28.49 5.10 -26.43
N ASP A 355 29.42 4.18 -26.58
CA ASP A 355 29.18 2.96 -27.34
C ASP A 355 28.33 1.96 -26.60
N LEU A 356 28.51 1.82 -25.29
CA LEU A 356 27.64 1.05 -24.43
C LEU A 356 26.19 1.57 -24.46
N PHE A 357 26.01 2.89 -24.48
CA PHE A 357 24.68 3.50 -24.59
C PHE A 357 24.00 3.21 -25.95
N LYS A 358 24.75 3.14 -27.06
CA LYS A 358 24.21 2.75 -28.37
C LYS A 358 23.74 1.28 -28.34
N GLN A 359 24.52 0.39 -27.73
CA GLN A 359 24.16 -1.02 -27.58
C GLN A 359 22.93 -1.16 -26.67
N PHE A 360 22.89 -0.43 -25.55
CA PHE A 360 21.72 -0.35 -24.67
C PHE A 360 20.46 0.06 -25.46
N LYS A 361 20.53 1.10 -26.29
CA LYS A 361 19.38 1.54 -27.12
C LYS A 361 18.93 0.46 -28.09
N THR A 362 19.84 -0.29 -28.70
CA THR A 362 19.49 -1.39 -29.59
C THR A 362 18.74 -2.50 -28.89
N ILE A 363 19.07 -2.81 -27.62
CA ILE A 363 18.36 -3.78 -26.80
C ILE A 363 17.02 -3.21 -26.32
N ALA A 364 17.01 -1.97 -25.86
CA ALA A 364 15.81 -1.29 -25.38
C ALA A 364 14.72 -1.10 -26.46
N ASP A 365 15.12 -1.04 -27.74
CA ASP A 365 14.16 -1.02 -28.86
C ASP A 365 13.47 -2.37 -29.10
N LYS A 366 14.05 -3.48 -28.61
CA LYS A 366 13.55 -4.84 -28.80
C LYS A 366 12.87 -5.40 -27.56
N LYS A 367 13.10 -4.83 -26.38
CA LYS A 367 12.58 -5.31 -25.09
C LYS A 367 11.67 -4.28 -24.45
N LYS A 368 10.66 -4.74 -23.71
CA LYS A 368 9.75 -3.90 -22.92
C LYS A 368 10.46 -3.13 -21.79
N SER A 369 11.45 -3.77 -21.16
CA SER A 369 12.31 -3.18 -20.12
C SER A 369 13.71 -3.78 -20.24
N VAL A 370 14.72 -2.98 -19.90
CA VAL A 370 16.12 -3.44 -19.87
C VAL A 370 16.47 -3.75 -18.43
N SER A 371 16.79 -5.01 -18.17
CA SER A 371 17.20 -5.47 -16.85
C SER A 371 18.67 -5.12 -16.56
N ASP A 372 19.06 -5.20 -15.29
CA ASP A 372 20.46 -5.04 -14.86
C ASP A 372 21.37 -6.04 -15.58
N ARG A 373 20.86 -7.26 -15.83
CA ARG A 373 21.55 -8.29 -16.63
C ARG A 373 21.85 -7.85 -18.06
N ASP A 374 20.88 -7.22 -18.72
CA ASP A 374 21.10 -6.73 -20.09
C ASP A 374 22.24 -5.70 -20.11
N ILE A 375 22.31 -4.86 -19.06
CA ILE A 375 23.40 -3.89 -18.89
C ILE A 375 24.72 -4.61 -18.67
N HIS A 376 24.76 -5.61 -17.79
CA HIS A 376 25.96 -6.44 -17.59
C HIS A 376 26.38 -7.15 -18.86
N ALA A 377 25.43 -7.73 -19.62
CA ALA A 377 25.72 -8.37 -20.90
C ALA A 377 26.28 -7.41 -21.96
N ILE A 378 25.79 -6.15 -21.99
CA ILE A 378 26.33 -5.11 -22.86
C ILE A 378 27.78 -4.80 -22.49
N ILE A 379 28.09 -4.69 -21.22
CA ILE A 379 29.44 -4.37 -20.73
C ILE A 379 30.39 -5.55 -21.00
N GLN A 380 29.95 -6.78 -20.70
CA GLN A 380 30.73 -8.01 -20.94
C GLN A 380 30.93 -8.32 -22.42
N GLY A 381 29.97 -7.98 -23.28
CA GLY A 381 30.09 -8.12 -24.73
C GLY A 381 31.05 -7.13 -25.37
N SER A 382 31.40 -6.04 -24.69
CA SER A 382 32.39 -5.06 -25.12
C SER A 382 33.81 -5.36 -24.57
N GLU A 383 33.92 -6.11 -23.50
CA GLU A 383 35.17 -6.69 -22.97
C GLU A 383 35.14 -8.19 -23.30
N HIS A 384 36.16 -8.70 -24.00
CA HIS A 384 36.30 -10.08 -24.42
C HIS A 384 35.81 -11.10 -23.36
N GLU A 385 35.18 -12.22 -23.83
CA GLU A 385 34.75 -13.39 -23.05
C GLU A 385 35.70 -13.66 -21.88
N HIS A 386 35.47 -13.07 -20.73
CA HIS A 386 36.04 -13.60 -19.51
C HIS A 386 35.30 -14.91 -19.24
N GLN A 387 35.89 -16.03 -19.62
CA GLN A 387 35.47 -17.34 -19.20
C GLN A 387 35.35 -17.31 -17.68
N ALA A 388 34.15 -17.60 -17.18
CA ALA A 388 33.88 -17.63 -15.75
C ALA A 388 34.94 -18.49 -15.07
N LEU A 389 35.75 -17.91 -14.16
CA LEU A 389 36.83 -18.60 -13.48
C LEU A 389 36.35 -19.84 -12.71
N TYR A 390 35.13 -19.78 -12.23
CA TYR A 390 34.46 -20.85 -11.49
C TYR A 390 33.04 -21.07 -11.99
N LYS A 391 32.56 -22.32 -11.99
CA LYS A 391 31.22 -22.72 -12.41
C LYS A 391 30.58 -23.62 -11.37
N LEU A 392 29.33 -23.43 -11.05
CA LEU A 392 28.55 -24.37 -10.25
C LEU A 392 28.38 -25.68 -11.02
N GLU A 393 28.84 -26.79 -10.43
CA GLU A 393 28.73 -28.15 -11.00
C GLU A 393 27.54 -28.88 -10.36
N THR A 394 27.40 -28.81 -9.02
CA THR A 394 26.34 -29.53 -8.30
C THR A 394 25.85 -28.69 -7.10
N LEU A 395 24.55 -28.66 -6.91
CA LEU A 395 23.90 -28.23 -5.71
C LEU A 395 23.01 -29.36 -5.20
N GLN A 396 23.25 -29.82 -3.97
CA GLN A 396 22.38 -30.77 -3.28
C GLN A 396 21.82 -30.09 -2.02
N LEU A 397 20.52 -30.19 -1.82
CA LEU A 397 19.81 -29.60 -0.68
C LEU A 397 19.04 -30.67 0.08
N GLN A 398 19.10 -30.60 1.38
CA GLN A 398 18.21 -31.37 2.25
C GLN A 398 17.27 -30.41 2.97
N TYR A 399 16.02 -30.42 2.54
CA TYR A 399 14.95 -29.62 3.14
C TYR A 399 14.27 -30.40 4.26
N VAL A 400 14.08 -29.73 5.39
CA VAL A 400 13.24 -30.21 6.49
C VAL A 400 12.24 -29.11 6.86
N SER A 401 11.01 -29.49 7.15
CA SER A 401 9.93 -28.53 7.45
C SER A 401 10.12 -27.78 8.78
N SER A 402 10.96 -28.34 9.66
CA SER A 402 11.30 -27.72 10.96
C SER A 402 12.77 -28.02 11.28
N GLY A 403 13.53 -27.01 11.67
CA GLY A 403 14.93 -27.12 12.02
C GLY A 403 15.89 -26.55 10.97
N LEU A 404 17.16 -26.96 11.06
CA LEU A 404 18.21 -26.52 10.15
C LEU A 404 18.16 -27.27 8.83
N GLN A 405 18.40 -26.55 7.75
CA GLN A 405 18.53 -27.10 6.39
C GLN A 405 20.01 -27.27 6.05
N SER A 406 20.34 -28.20 5.15
CA SER A 406 21.71 -28.39 4.73
C SER A 406 21.88 -28.27 3.21
N ALA A 407 23.03 -27.76 2.80
CA ALA A 407 23.44 -27.66 1.40
C ALA A 407 24.83 -28.27 1.21
N VAL A 408 25.01 -28.96 0.08
CA VAL A 408 26.33 -29.37 -0.47
C VAL A 408 26.51 -28.64 -1.79
N VAL A 409 27.59 -27.89 -1.94
CA VAL A 409 27.91 -27.12 -3.14
C VAL A 409 29.20 -27.65 -3.73
N VAL A 410 29.22 -27.90 -5.05
CA VAL A 410 30.39 -28.27 -5.81
C VAL A 410 30.63 -27.25 -6.91
N VAL A 411 31.82 -26.66 -6.91
CA VAL A 411 32.25 -25.64 -7.88
C VAL A 411 33.48 -26.17 -8.64
N LYS A 412 33.57 -25.90 -9.92
CA LYS A 412 34.66 -26.27 -10.78
C LYS A 412 35.34 -25.06 -11.37
N ASP A 413 36.69 -25.02 -11.36
CA ASP A 413 37.45 -23.96 -12.02
C ASP A 413 37.64 -24.25 -13.53
N LYS A 414 38.25 -23.31 -14.23
CA LYS A 414 38.53 -23.44 -15.68
C LYS A 414 39.58 -24.51 -16.01
N GLU A 415 40.43 -24.87 -15.07
CA GLU A 415 41.43 -25.96 -15.18
C GLU A 415 40.83 -27.34 -14.90
N GLY A 416 39.59 -27.39 -14.41
CA GLY A 416 38.85 -28.62 -14.11
C GLY A 416 39.00 -29.10 -12.66
N HIS A 417 39.64 -28.34 -11.78
CA HIS A 417 39.71 -28.69 -10.37
C HIS A 417 38.35 -28.48 -9.69
N ILE A 418 38.05 -29.39 -8.78
CA ILE A 418 36.78 -29.40 -8.05
C ILE A 418 36.98 -28.89 -6.62
N TYR A 419 36.15 -27.95 -6.22
CA TYR A 419 36.07 -27.42 -4.88
C TYR A 419 34.66 -27.72 -4.32
N GLN A 420 34.59 -28.28 -3.12
CA GLN A 420 33.31 -28.68 -2.56
C GLN A 420 33.29 -28.45 -1.04
N ASP A 421 32.14 -28.01 -0.54
CA ASP A 421 31.90 -27.93 0.90
C ASP A 421 30.39 -28.06 1.19
N SER A 422 30.07 -28.25 2.45
CA SER A 422 28.72 -28.37 2.94
C SER A 422 28.49 -27.47 4.14
N SER A 423 27.27 -26.94 4.28
CA SER A 423 26.90 -26.16 5.41
C SER A 423 25.43 -26.35 5.83
N ILE A 424 25.10 -25.89 7.01
CA ILE A 424 23.73 -25.84 7.53
C ILE A 424 23.32 -24.38 7.70
N GLY A 425 22.01 -24.12 7.66
CA GLY A 425 21.47 -22.80 7.85
C GLY A 425 20.00 -22.83 8.33
N THR A 426 19.51 -21.71 8.80
CA THR A 426 18.10 -21.53 9.19
C THR A 426 17.14 -21.56 7.99
N GLY A 427 17.66 -21.53 6.78
CA GLY A 427 16.95 -21.65 5.50
C GLY A 427 17.88 -22.13 4.41
N SER A 428 17.31 -22.61 3.28
CA SER A 428 18.08 -23.16 2.14
C SER A 428 19.10 -22.16 1.59
N ILE A 429 18.73 -20.89 1.44
CA ILE A 429 19.62 -19.83 0.93
C ILE A 429 20.81 -19.63 1.87
N VAL A 430 20.58 -19.58 3.19
CA VAL A 430 21.64 -19.43 4.18
C VAL A 430 22.60 -20.62 4.14
N ALA A 431 22.07 -21.83 4.03
CA ALA A 431 22.90 -23.04 3.92
C ALA A 431 23.76 -23.03 2.66
N ILE A 432 23.21 -22.61 1.50
CA ILE A 432 23.94 -22.47 0.23
C ILE A 432 25.06 -21.46 0.36
N TYR A 433 24.76 -20.26 0.84
CA TYR A 433 25.71 -19.15 0.91
C TYR A 433 26.87 -19.47 1.87
N ASN A 434 26.56 -20.01 3.04
CA ASN A 434 27.58 -20.48 3.98
C ASN A 434 28.49 -21.57 3.38
N ALA A 435 27.97 -22.46 2.52
CA ALA A 435 28.78 -23.48 1.84
C ALA A 435 29.71 -22.85 0.80
N VAL A 436 29.24 -21.86 0.05
CA VAL A 436 30.04 -21.11 -0.93
C VAL A 436 31.13 -20.28 -0.24
N ASP A 437 30.81 -19.57 0.83
CA ASP A 437 31.80 -18.80 1.60
C ASP A 437 32.96 -19.69 2.11
N ARG A 438 32.63 -20.94 2.52
CA ARG A 438 33.66 -21.93 2.91
C ARG A 438 34.53 -22.37 1.76
N ILE A 439 33.94 -22.57 0.56
CA ILE A 439 34.69 -22.92 -0.65
C ILE A 439 35.69 -21.81 -0.98
N PHE A 440 35.29 -20.56 -0.94
CA PHE A 440 36.13 -19.43 -1.29
C PHE A 440 36.92 -18.88 -0.09
N GLN A 441 36.72 -19.41 1.13
CA GLN A 441 37.39 -19.01 2.37
C GLN A 441 37.28 -17.48 2.63
N LYS A 442 36.08 -16.93 2.41
CA LYS A 442 35.78 -15.51 2.55
C LYS A 442 34.59 -15.32 3.49
N GLU A 443 34.67 -14.30 4.34
CA GLU A 443 33.53 -13.76 5.05
C GLU A 443 32.82 -12.76 4.13
N THR A 444 31.52 -12.96 3.96
CA THR A 444 30.72 -12.22 3.00
C THR A 444 29.48 -11.66 3.68
N GLU A 445 29.18 -10.39 3.43
CA GLU A 445 27.91 -9.78 3.81
C GLU A 445 27.02 -9.64 2.57
N LEU A 446 25.79 -10.16 2.64
CA LEU A 446 24.80 -10.02 1.60
C LEU A 446 24.12 -8.65 1.73
N ILE A 447 24.44 -7.72 0.82
CA ILE A 447 23.87 -6.37 0.80
C ILE A 447 22.48 -6.34 0.16
N ASP A 448 22.31 -7.05 -0.97
CA ASP A 448 21.06 -7.07 -1.72
C ASP A 448 20.81 -8.45 -2.36
N TYR A 449 19.57 -8.90 -2.30
CA TYR A 449 19.11 -10.15 -2.87
C TYR A 449 17.70 -9.97 -3.41
N ARG A 450 17.51 -10.27 -4.71
CA ARG A 450 16.21 -10.17 -5.37
C ARG A 450 15.93 -11.39 -6.20
N ILE A 451 14.65 -11.69 -6.41
CA ILE A 451 14.20 -12.75 -7.30
C ILE A 451 13.28 -12.13 -8.34
N ASN A 452 13.66 -12.22 -9.60
CA ASN A 452 12.84 -11.75 -10.72
C ASN A 452 12.38 -12.95 -11.55
N SER A 453 11.13 -12.93 -12.03
CA SER A 453 10.67 -13.90 -13.02
C SER A 453 11.00 -13.40 -14.42
N VAL A 454 11.71 -14.20 -15.22
CA VAL A 454 12.14 -13.81 -16.58
C VAL A 454 11.09 -14.15 -17.63
N THR A 455 10.27 -15.18 -17.38
CA THR A 455 9.24 -15.68 -18.31
C THR A 455 7.92 -15.91 -17.58
N GLU A 456 6.80 -15.85 -18.29
CA GLU A 456 5.48 -16.18 -17.76
C GLU A 456 5.13 -17.65 -18.04
N GLY A 457 4.47 -18.32 -17.09
CA GLY A 457 3.98 -19.70 -17.23
C GLY A 457 4.66 -20.71 -16.30
N THR A 458 4.38 -21.98 -16.50
CA THR A 458 4.87 -23.10 -15.68
C THR A 458 6.37 -23.36 -15.82
N ASP A 459 7.00 -22.87 -16.90
CA ASP A 459 8.43 -22.98 -17.19
C ASP A 459 9.19 -21.66 -16.93
N ALA A 460 8.66 -20.82 -16.03
CA ALA A 460 9.28 -19.56 -15.68
C ALA A 460 10.69 -19.77 -15.11
N GLN A 461 11.68 -19.08 -15.70
CA GLN A 461 13.04 -19.02 -15.15
C GLN A 461 13.13 -17.91 -14.10
N ALA A 462 13.78 -18.20 -12.99
CA ALA A 462 14.15 -17.22 -11.99
C ALA A 462 15.50 -16.59 -12.32
N GLU A 463 15.55 -15.27 -12.29
CA GLU A 463 16.76 -14.47 -12.31
C GLU A 463 17.05 -13.97 -10.91
N VAL A 464 18.23 -14.18 -10.40
CA VAL A 464 18.65 -13.79 -9.06
C VAL A 464 19.90 -12.91 -9.14
N PRO A 465 19.77 -11.58 -9.06
CA PRO A 465 20.89 -10.69 -8.79
C PRO A 465 21.22 -10.71 -7.29
N VAL A 466 22.53 -10.69 -6.97
CA VAL A 466 23.03 -10.50 -5.62
C VAL A 466 24.10 -9.39 -5.60
N ASN A 467 24.16 -8.63 -4.51
CA ASN A 467 25.25 -7.73 -4.20
C ASN A 467 25.90 -8.17 -2.88
N LEU A 468 27.18 -8.47 -2.94
CA LEU A 468 27.98 -8.95 -1.80
C LEU A 468 29.04 -7.94 -1.40
N LEU A 469 29.24 -7.77 -0.11
CA LEU A 469 30.42 -7.08 0.43
C LEU A 469 31.45 -8.15 0.81
N ILE A 470 32.57 -8.20 0.10
CA ILE A 470 33.66 -9.14 0.31
C ILE A 470 34.93 -8.34 0.60
N GLU A 471 35.51 -8.49 1.79
CA GLU A 471 36.71 -7.73 2.21
C GLU A 471 36.62 -6.22 1.96
N GLY A 472 35.44 -5.61 2.20
CA GLY A 472 35.21 -4.18 2.03
C GLY A 472 34.94 -3.71 0.60
N LYS A 473 34.83 -4.65 -0.38
CA LYS A 473 34.46 -4.35 -1.77
C LYS A 473 33.07 -4.89 -2.08
N THR A 474 32.24 -4.08 -2.73
CA THR A 474 30.96 -4.51 -3.23
C THR A 474 31.12 -5.21 -4.58
N VAL A 475 30.66 -6.46 -4.67
CA VAL A 475 30.74 -7.30 -5.87
C VAL A 475 29.35 -7.84 -6.17
N ASN A 476 28.97 -7.79 -7.46
CA ASN A 476 27.68 -8.30 -7.92
C ASN A 476 27.82 -9.67 -8.59
N GLY A 477 26.77 -10.49 -8.45
CA GLY A 477 26.64 -11.75 -9.17
C GLY A 477 25.23 -11.97 -9.69
N PHE A 478 25.12 -12.79 -10.74
CA PHE A 478 23.87 -13.15 -11.39
C PHE A 478 23.73 -14.63 -11.58
N GLY A 479 22.55 -15.15 -11.34
CA GLY A 479 22.21 -16.52 -11.61
C GLY A 479 20.86 -16.66 -12.28
N ILE A 480 20.78 -17.57 -13.23
CA ILE A 480 19.53 -17.95 -13.89
C ILE A 480 19.37 -19.45 -13.87
N ASP A 481 18.19 -19.85 -13.46
CA ASP A 481 17.76 -21.25 -13.52
C ASP A 481 16.23 -21.33 -13.46
N HIS A 482 15.66 -22.51 -13.80
CA HIS A 482 14.27 -22.82 -13.54
C HIS A 482 14.00 -22.99 -12.03
N ASP A 483 15.03 -23.38 -11.27
CA ASP A 483 14.99 -23.49 -9.83
C ASP A 483 15.62 -22.26 -9.17
N ILE A 484 14.87 -21.60 -8.29
CA ILE A 484 15.30 -20.36 -7.58
C ILE A 484 16.55 -20.60 -6.73
N LEU A 485 16.70 -21.78 -6.13
CA LEU A 485 17.85 -22.11 -5.27
C LEU A 485 19.10 -22.34 -6.11
N GLN A 486 18.95 -22.97 -7.29
CA GLN A 486 20.01 -23.09 -8.29
C GLN A 486 20.45 -21.70 -8.81
N ALA A 487 19.48 -20.85 -9.18
CA ALA A 487 19.76 -19.49 -9.62
C ALA A 487 20.50 -18.68 -8.54
N SER A 488 20.06 -18.78 -7.27
CA SER A 488 20.70 -18.11 -6.14
C SER A 488 22.14 -18.60 -5.90
N CYS A 489 22.37 -19.90 -5.99
CA CYS A 489 23.71 -20.48 -5.85
C CYS A 489 24.64 -19.99 -6.97
N LYS A 490 24.16 -20.00 -8.23
CA LYS A 490 24.93 -19.52 -9.38
C LYS A 490 25.32 -18.04 -9.21
N ALA A 491 24.38 -17.18 -8.76
CA ALA A 491 24.63 -15.77 -8.53
C ALA A 491 25.75 -15.56 -7.49
N TYR A 492 25.69 -16.31 -6.40
CA TYR A 492 26.65 -16.18 -5.31
C TYR A 492 28.04 -16.68 -5.72
N VAL A 493 28.13 -17.80 -6.44
CA VAL A 493 29.39 -18.33 -6.99
C VAL A 493 29.99 -17.34 -8.01
N GLU A 494 29.17 -16.72 -8.86
CA GLU A 494 29.66 -15.74 -9.83
C GLU A 494 30.24 -14.49 -9.16
N ALA A 495 29.63 -13.97 -8.11
CA ALA A 495 30.16 -12.83 -7.35
C ALA A 495 31.55 -13.16 -6.76
N HIS A 496 31.71 -14.34 -6.13
CA HIS A 496 32.99 -14.79 -5.63
C HIS A 496 34.04 -15.01 -6.73
N ALA A 497 33.65 -15.53 -7.89
CA ALA A 497 34.50 -15.69 -9.04
C ALA A 497 35.05 -14.35 -9.56
N LYS A 498 34.19 -13.32 -9.63
CA LYS A 498 34.58 -11.96 -10.01
C LYS A 498 35.56 -11.37 -9.00
N PHE A 499 35.27 -11.51 -7.70
CA PHE A 499 36.17 -11.04 -6.66
C PHE A 499 37.56 -11.71 -6.75
N ALA A 500 37.62 -13.03 -7.00
CA ALA A 500 38.83 -13.77 -7.18
C ALA A 500 39.62 -13.31 -8.43
N ALA A 501 38.93 -13.03 -9.55
CA ALA A 501 39.56 -12.53 -10.79
C ALA A 501 40.28 -11.19 -10.58
N GLU A 502 39.60 -10.22 -9.90
CA GLU A 502 40.16 -8.90 -9.64
C GLU A 502 41.40 -8.92 -8.73
N ASN A 503 41.55 -9.96 -7.90
CA ASN A 503 42.66 -10.04 -6.97
C ASN A 503 43.86 -10.85 -7.55
N VAL A 504 43.65 -11.64 -8.59
CA VAL A 504 44.72 -12.35 -9.28
C VAL A 504 45.56 -11.38 -10.16
N GLU A 505 44.94 -10.38 -10.76
CA GLU A 505 45.66 -9.37 -11.56
C GLU A 505 46.54 -8.41 -10.71
N LYS A 506 46.32 -8.30 -9.40
CA LYS A 506 47.14 -7.47 -8.50
C LYS A 506 48.37 -8.20 -7.93
N VAL A 507 48.48 -9.48 -8.10
CA VAL A 507 49.64 -10.29 -7.63
C VAL A 507 50.72 -10.45 -8.71
N GLY A 508 50.45 -10.00 -9.93
CA GLY A 508 51.29 -10.14 -11.13
C GLY A 508 51.92 -8.82 -11.65
N ASN A 509 51.98 -7.74 -10.87
CA ASN A 509 52.72 -6.51 -11.21
C ASN A 509 53.68 -6.10 -10.08
#